data_3d9cd022ae7e04a614c488e1e1f14482
#
_entry.id   3d9cd022ae7e04a614c488e1e1f14482
#
_cell.length_a   1.000
_cell.length_b   1.000
_cell.length_c   1.000
_cell.angle_alpha   90.00
_cell.angle_beta   90.00
_cell.angle_gamma   90.00
#
_symmetry.space_group_name_H-M   'P 1'
#
loop_
_entity.id
_entity.type
_entity.pdbx_description
1 polymer ?
#
loop_
_entity_poly.entity_id
_entity_poly.type
_entity_poly.pdbx_seq_one_letter_code
_entity_poly.pdbx_strand_id
1 'polypeptide(L)'
;MNTSNGIFIHGHRGSRGWRTENCIEGFCFAIEHGAHFIEMDVVLTHDEEILVSHEPWMNSQICTHPDGTLIPEEEERQLNIFQMSLRQAQSYHLGEIKQERFPNQKKGITFKPSFAEVIREVQRVALHFPHFVGFNVEIKSRQEWDNVYHPEPLEYARLILRRLHELKHPFECILQTFDYRLLEALHRLKCPHPLVALAETEEECAFVLDMISFPPWGIGPHFSMIDPHIVNECESRKLELLVWTVNEEEDINRLIDLGVRHIISDFPDKVAENISRRSNSR
;
A
#
# COMPACT_ATOMS: atom_id res chain seq x y z
N MET A 1 14.05 8.75 -10.75
CA MET A 1 12.79 9.43 -10.42
C MET A 1 13.10 10.86 -9.99
N ASN A 2 12.52 11.87 -10.64
CA ASN A 2 12.69 13.26 -10.25
C ASN A 2 11.32 13.88 -10.02
N THR A 3 11.05 14.35 -8.81
CA THR A 3 9.95 15.25 -8.51
C THR A 3 10.48 16.68 -8.41
N SER A 4 9.65 17.68 -8.73
CA SER A 4 10.06 19.09 -8.70
C SER A 4 10.60 19.54 -7.34
N ASN A 5 10.22 18.88 -6.25
CA ASN A 5 10.59 19.23 -4.86
C ASN A 5 11.29 18.08 -4.12
N GLY A 6 11.63 16.97 -4.78
CA GLY A 6 12.30 15.80 -4.20
C GLY A 6 11.43 14.97 -3.24
N ILE A 7 10.12 15.28 -3.10
CA ILE A 7 9.19 14.57 -2.21
C ILE A 7 8.24 13.72 -3.06
N PHE A 8 8.07 12.46 -2.67
CA PHE A 8 7.13 11.52 -3.26
C PHE A 8 5.91 11.34 -2.36
N ILE A 9 4.74 11.55 -2.94
CA ILE A 9 3.45 11.37 -2.27
C ILE A 9 2.91 10.01 -2.62
N HIS A 10 2.59 9.18 -1.61
CA HIS A 10 1.94 7.90 -1.79
C HIS A 10 0.50 8.01 -1.28
N GLY A 11 -0.47 7.71 -2.14
CA GLY A 11 -1.87 7.63 -1.76
C GLY A 11 -2.16 6.32 -1.04
N HIS A 12 -2.29 6.36 0.30
CA HIS A 12 -2.52 5.19 1.17
C HIS A 12 -3.85 4.52 0.85
N ARG A 13 -3.78 3.27 0.37
CA ARG A 13 -4.92 2.53 -0.18
C ARG A 13 -5.70 3.35 -1.22
N GLY A 14 -4.95 4.16 -1.99
CA GLY A 14 -5.47 5.19 -2.88
C GLY A 14 -5.63 6.54 -2.20
N SER A 15 -6.84 6.95 -1.91
CA SER A 15 -7.17 8.17 -1.17
C SER A 15 -8.26 7.86 -0.15
N ARG A 16 -7.91 7.02 0.85
CA ARG A 16 -8.85 6.44 1.81
C ARG A 16 -9.65 7.51 2.57
N GLY A 17 -9.08 8.69 2.76
CA GLY A 17 -9.77 9.81 3.40
C GLY A 17 -11.00 10.31 2.63
N TRP A 18 -11.03 10.12 1.30
CA TRP A 18 -12.06 10.66 0.40
C TRP A 18 -12.85 9.61 -0.37
N ARG A 19 -12.29 8.43 -0.59
CA ARG A 19 -12.85 7.32 -1.37
C ARG A 19 -12.71 6.02 -0.60
N THR A 20 -13.53 5.05 -0.97
CA THR A 20 -13.37 3.68 -0.47
C THR A 20 -11.93 3.22 -0.66
N GLU A 21 -11.36 2.61 0.37
CA GLU A 21 -9.99 2.11 0.33
C GLU A 21 -9.82 0.98 -0.70
N ASN A 22 -8.59 0.86 -1.24
CA ASN A 22 -8.21 -0.25 -2.10
C ASN A 22 -9.17 -0.48 -3.29
N CYS A 23 -9.68 0.62 -3.88
CA CYS A 23 -10.55 0.58 -5.05
C CYS A 23 -10.04 1.50 -6.19
N ILE A 24 -10.44 1.20 -7.41
CA ILE A 24 -9.97 1.92 -8.61
C ILE A 24 -10.29 3.41 -8.54
N GLU A 25 -11.48 3.78 -8.05
CA GLU A 25 -11.90 5.17 -7.91
C GLU A 25 -11.01 5.94 -6.93
N GLY A 26 -10.57 5.27 -5.84
CA GLY A 26 -9.65 5.84 -4.86
C GLY A 26 -8.26 6.06 -5.44
N PHE A 27 -7.78 5.10 -6.24
CA PHE A 27 -6.48 5.19 -6.92
C PHE A 27 -6.46 6.30 -7.98
N CYS A 28 -7.48 6.37 -8.82
CA CYS A 28 -7.61 7.43 -9.82
C CYS A 28 -7.68 8.81 -9.16
N PHE A 29 -8.48 8.95 -8.10
CA PHE A 29 -8.58 10.19 -7.34
C PHE A 29 -7.22 10.62 -6.75
N ALA A 30 -6.44 9.69 -6.22
CA ALA A 30 -5.10 10.00 -5.69
C ALA A 30 -4.18 10.57 -6.79
N ILE A 31 -4.18 9.99 -7.99
CA ILE A 31 -3.39 10.49 -9.13
C ILE A 31 -3.82 11.90 -9.52
N GLU A 32 -5.12 12.12 -9.66
CA GLU A 32 -5.70 13.42 -10.02
C GLU A 32 -5.33 14.53 -9.02
N HIS A 33 -4.97 14.13 -7.79
CA HIS A 33 -4.62 15.03 -6.70
C HIS A 33 -3.14 15.00 -6.30
N GLY A 34 -2.27 14.55 -7.22
CA GLY A 34 -0.83 14.72 -7.12
C GLY A 34 -0.07 13.57 -6.47
N ALA A 35 -0.68 12.40 -6.26
CA ALA A 35 0.06 11.22 -5.82
C ALA A 35 1.04 10.75 -6.89
N HIS A 36 2.28 10.47 -6.48
CA HIS A 36 3.35 9.91 -7.31
C HIS A 36 3.36 8.38 -7.25
N PHE A 37 2.88 7.82 -6.15
CA PHE A 37 2.71 6.39 -5.97
C PHE A 37 1.29 6.09 -5.48
N ILE A 38 0.72 5.03 -6.01
CA ILE A 38 -0.47 4.43 -5.48
C ILE A 38 -0.04 3.34 -4.51
N GLU A 39 -0.29 3.57 -3.23
CA GLU A 39 -0.08 2.55 -2.22
C GLU A 39 -1.35 1.69 -2.13
N MET A 40 -1.15 0.37 -2.01
CA MET A 40 -2.21 -0.62 -1.90
C MET A 40 -1.75 -1.89 -1.21
N ASP A 41 -2.72 -2.61 -0.65
CA ASP A 41 -2.51 -3.92 -0.03
C ASP A 41 -2.94 -5.03 -1.00
N VAL A 42 -2.21 -6.15 -1.02
CA VAL A 42 -2.53 -7.30 -1.86
C VAL A 42 -2.52 -8.63 -1.11
N VAL A 43 -3.41 -9.51 -1.55
CA VAL A 43 -3.53 -10.90 -1.12
C VAL A 43 -3.66 -11.82 -2.35
N LEU A 44 -3.60 -13.14 -2.17
CA LEU A 44 -3.86 -14.12 -3.23
C LEU A 44 -5.25 -14.74 -3.08
N THR A 45 -5.89 -14.99 -4.23
CA THR A 45 -7.08 -15.83 -4.34
C THR A 45 -6.72 -17.31 -4.54
N HIS A 46 -7.72 -18.21 -4.49
CA HIS A 46 -7.53 -19.63 -4.72
C HIS A 46 -7.00 -19.96 -6.14
N ASP A 47 -7.41 -19.18 -7.13
CA ASP A 47 -6.94 -19.26 -8.52
C ASP A 47 -5.66 -18.46 -8.77
N GLU A 48 -4.94 -18.14 -7.68
CA GLU A 48 -3.62 -17.50 -7.66
C GLU A 48 -3.57 -16.12 -8.31
N GLU A 49 -4.70 -15.41 -8.38
CA GLU A 49 -4.75 -14.03 -8.82
C GLU A 49 -4.38 -13.08 -7.66
N ILE A 50 -3.70 -11.98 -7.97
CA ILE A 50 -3.42 -10.91 -6.99
C ILE A 50 -4.67 -10.05 -6.88
N LEU A 51 -5.31 -10.09 -5.70
CA LEU A 51 -6.47 -9.27 -5.35
C LEU A 51 -6.05 -8.12 -4.43
N VAL A 52 -6.58 -6.93 -4.67
CA VAL A 52 -6.32 -5.77 -3.80
C VAL A 52 -7.24 -5.82 -2.59
N SER A 53 -6.65 -6.02 -1.42
CA SER A 53 -7.36 -6.15 -0.13
C SER A 53 -6.39 -6.01 1.03
N HIS A 54 -6.78 -5.26 2.07
CA HIS A 54 -5.99 -5.15 3.29
C HIS A 54 -6.06 -6.43 4.14
N GLU A 55 -7.27 -6.94 4.41
CA GLU A 55 -7.43 -8.23 5.08
C GLU A 55 -7.51 -9.37 4.06
N PRO A 56 -7.00 -10.56 4.40
CA PRO A 56 -7.13 -11.76 3.55
C PRO A 56 -8.51 -12.43 3.68
N TRP A 57 -9.52 -11.68 4.13
CA TRP A 57 -10.94 -12.06 4.22
C TRP A 57 -11.84 -10.88 3.87
N MET A 58 -13.15 -11.13 3.75
CA MET A 58 -14.13 -10.06 3.55
C MET A 58 -14.40 -9.38 4.89
N ASN A 59 -13.73 -8.24 5.13
CA ASN A 59 -13.85 -7.46 6.37
C ASN A 59 -15.26 -6.87 6.50
N SER A 60 -15.95 -7.20 7.58
CA SER A 60 -17.33 -6.78 7.89
C SER A 60 -17.51 -5.26 7.99
N GLN A 61 -16.44 -4.52 8.30
CA GLN A 61 -16.49 -3.06 8.43
C GLN A 61 -16.52 -2.32 7.10
N ILE A 62 -16.13 -2.97 6.00
CA ILE A 62 -16.04 -2.34 4.68
C ILE A 62 -16.76 -3.11 3.57
N CYS A 63 -17.03 -4.40 3.78
CA CYS A 63 -17.65 -5.28 2.79
C CYS A 63 -19.11 -5.58 3.13
N THR A 64 -19.92 -5.80 2.09
CA THR A 64 -21.23 -6.43 2.18
C THR A 64 -21.28 -7.67 1.29
N HIS A 65 -22.21 -8.57 1.56
CA HIS A 65 -22.48 -9.72 0.70
C HIS A 65 -22.92 -9.28 -0.72
N PRO A 66 -22.86 -10.20 -1.72
CA PRO A 66 -23.29 -9.92 -3.09
C PRO A 66 -24.77 -9.44 -3.22
N ASP A 67 -25.61 -9.75 -2.24
CA ASP A 67 -27.01 -9.29 -2.16
C ASP A 67 -27.17 -7.97 -1.40
N GLY A 68 -26.06 -7.36 -0.94
CA GLY A 68 -26.04 -6.11 -0.18
C GLY A 68 -26.27 -6.27 1.33
N THR A 69 -26.44 -7.48 1.85
CA THR A 69 -26.57 -7.70 3.30
C THR A 69 -25.25 -7.51 4.02
N LEU A 70 -25.29 -7.06 5.28
CA LEU A 70 -24.11 -6.88 6.11
C LEU A 70 -23.49 -8.24 6.47
N ILE A 71 -22.17 -8.27 6.53
CA ILE A 71 -21.41 -9.42 7.01
C ILE A 71 -21.31 -9.31 8.53
N PRO A 72 -21.76 -10.33 9.31
CA PRO A 72 -21.51 -10.38 10.74
C PRO A 72 -20.02 -10.47 11.05
N GLU A 73 -19.54 -9.77 12.09
CA GLU A 73 -18.11 -9.78 12.47
C GLU A 73 -17.59 -11.19 12.77
N GLU A 74 -18.41 -12.03 13.37
CA GLU A 74 -18.09 -13.43 13.68
C GLU A 74 -17.93 -14.34 12.45
N GLU A 75 -18.45 -13.91 11.28
CA GLU A 75 -18.39 -14.67 10.02
C GLU A 75 -17.26 -14.20 9.10
N GLU A 76 -16.75 -12.98 9.25
CA GLU A 76 -15.83 -12.35 8.30
C GLU A 76 -14.58 -13.20 7.99
N ARG A 77 -13.99 -13.84 9.02
CA ARG A 77 -12.79 -14.67 8.85
C ARG A 77 -13.04 -16.00 8.14
N GLN A 78 -14.30 -16.44 8.07
CA GLN A 78 -14.72 -17.61 7.30
C GLN A 78 -14.80 -17.28 5.80
N LEU A 79 -14.96 -16.00 5.47
CA LEU A 79 -14.97 -15.48 4.10
C LEU A 79 -13.53 -15.26 3.60
N ASN A 80 -12.75 -16.34 3.66
CA ASN A 80 -11.33 -16.37 3.35
C ASN A 80 -11.07 -16.22 1.85
N ILE A 81 -10.39 -15.15 1.44
CA ILE A 81 -10.09 -14.83 0.05
C ILE A 81 -9.20 -15.89 -0.60
N PHE A 82 -8.25 -16.46 0.16
CA PHE A 82 -7.37 -17.54 -0.35
C PHE A 82 -8.13 -18.83 -0.72
N GLN A 83 -9.38 -18.96 -0.27
CA GLN A 83 -10.27 -20.08 -0.65
C GLN A 83 -11.29 -19.67 -1.73
N MET A 84 -11.32 -18.41 -2.16
CA MET A 84 -12.21 -17.89 -3.19
C MET A 84 -11.48 -17.75 -4.53
N SER A 85 -12.18 -18.00 -5.64
CA SER A 85 -11.73 -17.51 -6.94
C SER A 85 -11.82 -15.98 -7.01
N LEU A 86 -11.04 -15.35 -7.90
CA LEU A 86 -11.12 -13.91 -8.15
C LEU A 86 -12.58 -13.46 -8.38
N ARG A 87 -13.32 -14.19 -9.21
CA ARG A 87 -14.73 -13.88 -9.51
C ARG A 87 -15.62 -13.92 -8.27
N GLN A 88 -15.40 -14.89 -7.36
CA GLN A 88 -16.15 -14.96 -6.11
C GLN A 88 -15.80 -13.78 -5.21
N ALA A 89 -14.51 -13.47 -5.04
CA ALA A 89 -14.08 -12.35 -4.22
C ALA A 89 -14.61 -11.00 -4.74
N GLN A 90 -14.65 -10.81 -6.07
CA GLN A 90 -15.17 -9.60 -6.71
C GLN A 90 -16.71 -9.49 -6.69
N SER A 91 -17.43 -10.51 -6.27
CA SER A 91 -18.89 -10.43 -6.11
C SER A 91 -19.33 -9.71 -4.83
N TYR A 92 -18.43 -9.54 -3.86
CA TYR A 92 -18.69 -8.77 -2.64
C TYR A 92 -18.58 -7.27 -2.92
N HIS A 93 -19.43 -6.47 -2.28
CA HIS A 93 -19.44 -5.03 -2.47
C HIS A 93 -18.62 -4.32 -1.40
N LEU A 94 -18.10 -3.14 -1.76
CA LEU A 94 -17.45 -2.18 -0.86
C LEU A 94 -18.09 -0.80 -1.03
N GLY A 95 -17.84 0.11 -0.06
CA GLY A 95 -18.17 1.52 -0.17
C GLY A 95 -19.61 1.90 0.22
N GLU A 96 -20.42 0.94 0.66
CA GLU A 96 -21.77 1.19 1.16
C GLU A 96 -21.77 1.51 2.66
N ILE A 97 -20.84 0.92 3.42
CA ILE A 97 -20.72 1.09 4.87
C ILE A 97 -20.03 2.43 5.16
N LYS A 98 -20.67 3.25 6.01
CA LYS A 98 -20.09 4.52 6.44
C LYS A 98 -18.87 4.29 7.32
N GLN A 99 -17.76 4.93 6.98
CA GLN A 99 -16.53 4.91 7.77
C GLN A 99 -16.55 6.09 8.77
N GLU A 100 -16.60 5.78 10.07
CA GLU A 100 -16.60 6.82 11.11
C GLU A 100 -15.31 7.63 11.13
N ARG A 101 -14.18 6.96 10.89
CA ARG A 101 -12.84 7.58 10.80
C ARG A 101 -12.74 8.57 9.63
N PHE A 102 -13.52 8.36 8.58
CA PHE A 102 -13.51 9.18 7.36
C PHE A 102 -14.92 9.66 7.01
N PRO A 103 -15.50 10.60 7.79
CA PRO A 103 -16.89 11.01 7.66
C PRO A 103 -17.23 11.66 6.31
N ASN A 104 -16.21 12.20 5.61
CA ASN A 104 -16.34 12.84 4.30
C ASN A 104 -16.05 11.88 3.13
N GLN A 105 -15.79 10.61 3.40
CA GLN A 105 -15.55 9.61 2.37
C GLN A 105 -16.80 9.46 1.50
N LYS A 106 -16.61 9.55 0.17
CA LYS A 106 -17.72 9.42 -0.79
C LYS A 106 -18.18 7.96 -0.82
N LYS A 107 -19.46 7.74 -0.55
CA LYS A 107 -20.09 6.44 -0.69
C LYS A 107 -20.31 6.07 -2.16
N GLY A 108 -20.29 4.80 -2.46
CA GLY A 108 -20.60 4.25 -3.77
C GLY A 108 -20.28 2.75 -3.80
N ILE A 109 -21.09 1.97 -4.50
CA ILE A 109 -20.85 0.54 -4.63
C ILE A 109 -19.63 0.34 -5.53
N THR A 110 -18.64 -0.38 -5.03
CA THR A 110 -17.47 -0.85 -5.76
C THR A 110 -17.12 -2.26 -5.29
N PHE A 111 -16.00 -2.80 -5.77
CA PHE A 111 -15.53 -4.15 -5.42
C PHE A 111 -14.01 -4.16 -5.28
N LYS A 112 -13.46 -5.25 -4.72
CA LYS A 112 -12.01 -5.46 -4.64
C LYS A 112 -11.47 -5.75 -6.05
N PRO A 113 -10.63 -4.85 -6.64
CA PRO A 113 -10.09 -5.10 -7.97
C PRO A 113 -8.94 -6.11 -7.93
N SER A 114 -8.70 -6.79 -9.04
CA SER A 114 -7.42 -7.46 -9.26
C SER A 114 -6.31 -6.44 -9.49
N PHE A 115 -5.07 -6.80 -9.18
CA PHE A 115 -3.91 -5.93 -9.44
C PHE A 115 -3.77 -5.60 -10.94
N ALA A 116 -4.10 -6.54 -11.81
CA ALA A 116 -4.11 -6.31 -13.26
C ALA A 116 -5.12 -5.23 -13.71
N GLU A 117 -6.31 -5.21 -13.10
CA GLU A 117 -7.31 -4.16 -13.35
C GLU A 117 -6.81 -2.81 -12.87
N VAL A 118 -6.20 -2.77 -11.67
CA VAL A 118 -5.62 -1.53 -11.12
C VAL A 118 -4.54 -0.97 -12.04
N ILE A 119 -3.56 -1.78 -12.44
CA ILE A 119 -2.48 -1.33 -13.35
C ILE A 119 -3.07 -0.72 -14.62
N ARG A 120 -4.01 -1.41 -15.26
CA ARG A 120 -4.63 -0.95 -16.51
C ARG A 120 -5.31 0.41 -16.32
N GLU A 121 -6.13 0.58 -15.29
CA GLU A 121 -6.89 1.80 -15.09
C GLU A 121 -6.00 2.96 -14.60
N VAL A 122 -5.06 2.69 -13.68
CA VAL A 122 -4.10 3.69 -13.20
C VAL A 122 -3.23 4.20 -14.35
N GLN A 123 -2.71 3.32 -15.20
CA GLN A 123 -1.92 3.74 -16.37
C GLN A 123 -2.74 4.57 -17.34
N ARG A 124 -4.00 4.20 -17.59
CA ARG A 124 -4.91 4.98 -18.45
C ARG A 124 -5.11 6.40 -17.94
N VAL A 125 -5.32 6.57 -16.63
CA VAL A 125 -5.49 7.88 -15.99
C VAL A 125 -4.18 8.64 -15.96
N ALA A 126 -3.07 8.00 -15.63
CA ALA A 126 -1.74 8.61 -15.54
C ALA A 126 -1.28 9.28 -16.84
N LEU A 127 -1.73 8.80 -18.01
CA LEU A 127 -1.44 9.43 -19.31
C LEU A 127 -1.92 10.89 -19.41
N HIS A 128 -2.85 11.32 -18.57
CA HIS A 128 -3.39 12.68 -18.58
C HIS A 128 -2.63 13.63 -17.64
N PHE A 129 -1.66 13.12 -16.89
CA PHE A 129 -0.90 13.90 -15.92
C PHE A 129 0.59 13.92 -16.25
N PRO A 130 1.29 15.05 -16.03
CA PRO A 130 2.71 15.18 -16.38
C PRO A 130 3.65 14.54 -15.37
N HIS A 131 3.16 14.17 -14.18
CA HIS A 131 3.99 13.59 -13.15
C HIS A 131 4.08 12.06 -13.27
N PHE A 132 5.16 11.53 -12.73
CA PHE A 132 5.38 10.09 -12.64
C PHE A 132 4.32 9.44 -11.74
N VAL A 133 3.86 8.25 -12.13
CA VAL A 133 2.97 7.41 -11.32
C VAL A 133 3.52 5.99 -11.24
N GLY A 134 3.82 5.53 -10.03
CA GLY A 134 4.24 4.17 -9.70
C GLY A 134 3.32 3.50 -8.69
N PHE A 135 3.69 2.30 -8.28
CA PHE A 135 2.94 1.49 -7.31
C PHE A 135 3.81 1.21 -6.08
N ASN A 136 3.21 1.28 -4.91
CA ASN A 136 3.77 0.82 -3.64
C ASN A 136 2.85 -0.27 -3.09
N VAL A 137 3.29 -1.52 -3.13
CA VAL A 137 2.43 -2.70 -2.92
C VAL A 137 2.82 -3.40 -1.63
N GLU A 138 1.93 -3.36 -0.65
CA GLU A 138 2.07 -4.16 0.56
C GLU A 138 1.55 -5.58 0.31
N ILE A 139 2.43 -6.57 0.46
CA ILE A 139 2.04 -7.97 0.40
C ILE A 139 1.66 -8.39 1.83
N LYS A 140 0.37 -8.67 2.04
CA LYS A 140 -0.17 -9.03 3.36
C LYS A 140 0.26 -10.44 3.72
N SER A 141 1.13 -10.56 4.71
CA SER A 141 1.67 -11.82 5.20
C SER A 141 1.93 -11.76 6.70
N ARG A 142 1.62 -12.85 7.38
CA ARG A 142 1.93 -13.09 8.81
C ARG A 142 2.18 -14.56 9.03
N GLN A 143 3.01 -14.91 9.99
CA GLN A 143 3.35 -16.30 10.28
C GLN A 143 2.13 -17.15 10.67
N GLU A 144 1.21 -16.59 11.44
CA GLU A 144 -0.02 -17.27 11.85
C GLU A 144 -1.04 -17.48 10.71
N TRP A 145 -0.78 -16.90 9.54
CA TRP A 145 -1.61 -17.02 8.33
C TRP A 145 -1.08 -18.04 7.34
N ASP A 146 0.12 -18.60 7.56
CA ASP A 146 0.76 -19.58 6.68
C ASP A 146 -0.19 -20.78 6.44
N ASN A 147 -0.43 -21.11 5.16
CA ASN A 147 -1.32 -22.18 4.69
C ASN A 147 -2.80 -22.03 5.11
N VAL A 148 -3.18 -20.89 5.69
CA VAL A 148 -4.56 -20.57 6.03
C VAL A 148 -5.09 -19.46 5.12
N TYR A 149 -4.40 -18.31 5.08
CA TYR A 149 -4.78 -17.14 4.29
C TYR A 149 -3.80 -16.83 3.15
N HIS A 150 -2.65 -17.46 3.13
CA HIS A 150 -1.64 -17.42 2.07
C HIS A 150 -0.71 -18.65 2.17
N PRO A 151 0.05 -18.98 1.10
CA PRO A 151 1.07 -20.04 1.16
C PRO A 151 2.23 -19.66 2.10
N GLU A 152 3.09 -20.65 2.40
CA GLU A 152 4.40 -20.39 3.02
C GLU A 152 5.19 -19.31 2.25
N PRO A 153 6.03 -18.50 2.93
CA PRO A 153 6.67 -17.31 2.35
C PRO A 153 7.39 -17.53 1.01
N LEU A 154 8.11 -18.66 0.85
CA LEU A 154 8.83 -18.93 -0.39
C LEU A 154 7.91 -19.19 -1.57
N GLU A 155 6.83 -19.93 -1.36
CA GLU A 155 5.83 -20.20 -2.40
C GLU A 155 5.01 -18.94 -2.67
N TYR A 156 4.63 -18.20 -1.63
CA TYR A 156 3.94 -16.93 -1.77
C TYR A 156 4.74 -15.95 -2.64
N ALA A 157 6.04 -15.77 -2.33
CA ALA A 157 6.93 -14.92 -3.12
C ALA A 157 7.01 -15.37 -4.60
N ARG A 158 7.08 -16.70 -4.88
CA ARG A 158 7.08 -17.21 -6.26
C ARG A 158 5.81 -16.86 -7.01
N LEU A 159 4.65 -17.04 -6.38
CA LEU A 159 3.36 -16.73 -6.96
C LEU A 159 3.22 -15.26 -7.29
N ILE A 160 3.54 -14.38 -6.33
CA ILE A 160 3.53 -12.92 -6.53
C ILE A 160 4.45 -12.53 -7.69
N LEU A 161 5.74 -12.95 -7.67
CA LEU A 161 6.70 -12.59 -8.73
C LEU A 161 6.28 -13.12 -10.11
N ARG A 162 5.72 -14.32 -10.18
CA ARG A 162 5.18 -14.88 -11.41
C ARG A 162 4.06 -14.01 -11.96
N ARG A 163 3.08 -13.64 -11.14
CA ARG A 163 1.95 -12.80 -11.55
C ARG A 163 2.39 -11.40 -11.98
N LEU A 164 3.31 -10.78 -11.25
CA LEU A 164 3.89 -9.49 -11.64
C LEU A 164 4.60 -9.57 -13.00
N HIS A 165 5.33 -10.65 -13.25
CA HIS A 165 6.01 -10.89 -14.54
C HIS A 165 5.02 -11.11 -15.70
N GLU A 166 3.91 -11.78 -15.48
CA GLU A 166 2.88 -12.06 -16.48
C GLU A 166 2.16 -10.79 -16.98
N LEU A 167 2.14 -9.71 -16.18
CA LEU A 167 1.50 -8.45 -16.55
C LEU A 167 2.15 -7.74 -17.75
N LYS A 168 3.40 -8.07 -18.10
CA LYS A 168 4.13 -7.61 -19.30
C LYS A 168 4.17 -6.10 -19.56
N HIS A 169 3.77 -5.29 -18.60
CA HIS A 169 3.76 -3.84 -18.70
C HIS A 169 4.92 -3.24 -17.90
N PRO A 170 5.66 -2.27 -18.45
CA PRO A 170 6.63 -1.54 -17.67
C PRO A 170 5.88 -0.67 -16.65
N PHE A 171 6.02 -0.98 -15.37
CA PHE A 171 5.55 -0.16 -14.28
C PHE A 171 6.59 -0.16 -13.15
N GLU A 172 6.74 0.98 -12.52
CA GLU A 172 7.57 1.07 -11.33
C GLU A 172 6.77 0.55 -10.14
N CYS A 173 7.32 -0.42 -9.42
CA CYS A 173 6.66 -1.06 -8.30
C CYS A 173 7.65 -1.25 -7.16
N ILE A 174 7.29 -0.76 -6.00
CA ILE A 174 7.94 -1.03 -4.71
C ILE A 174 7.13 -2.15 -4.05
N LEU A 175 7.80 -3.17 -3.51
CA LEU A 175 7.14 -4.20 -2.70
C LEU A 175 7.50 -4.00 -1.24
N GLN A 176 6.50 -3.97 -0.38
CA GLN A 176 6.67 -3.79 1.06
C GLN A 176 5.89 -4.86 1.85
N THR A 177 6.36 -5.19 3.04
CA THR A 177 5.66 -6.11 3.96
C THR A 177 6.23 -5.99 5.38
N PHE A 178 5.41 -6.35 6.38
CA PHE A 178 5.83 -6.56 7.76
C PHE A 178 6.42 -7.95 8.01
N ASP A 179 6.21 -8.91 7.11
CA ASP A 179 6.75 -10.26 7.24
C ASP A 179 8.16 -10.35 6.63
N TYR A 180 9.19 -10.24 7.48
CA TYR A 180 10.59 -10.29 7.03
C TYR A 180 10.98 -11.64 6.42
N ARG A 181 10.26 -12.73 6.73
CA ARG A 181 10.45 -14.04 6.09
C ARG A 181 10.07 -13.97 4.59
N LEU A 182 9.03 -13.18 4.28
CA LEU A 182 8.61 -12.94 2.89
C LEU A 182 9.62 -12.04 2.16
N LEU A 183 10.17 -11.02 2.82
CA LEU A 183 11.26 -10.20 2.24
C LEU A 183 12.49 -11.05 1.91
N GLU A 184 12.90 -11.94 2.82
CA GLU A 184 14.01 -12.89 2.60
C GLU A 184 13.70 -13.82 1.40
N ALA A 185 12.47 -14.31 1.29
CA ALA A 185 12.06 -15.14 0.16
C ALA A 185 12.11 -14.37 -1.17
N LEU A 186 11.62 -13.14 -1.21
CA LEU A 186 11.68 -12.26 -2.39
C LEU A 186 13.13 -11.96 -2.78
N HIS A 187 13.99 -11.63 -1.80
CA HIS A 187 15.41 -11.41 -2.04
C HIS A 187 16.12 -12.65 -2.60
N ARG A 188 15.89 -13.81 -2.00
CA ARG A 188 16.42 -15.11 -2.45
C ARG A 188 16.02 -15.45 -3.89
N LEU A 189 14.81 -15.08 -4.29
CA LEU A 189 14.30 -15.26 -5.65
C LEU A 189 14.76 -14.16 -6.62
N LYS A 190 15.64 -13.26 -6.18
CA LYS A 190 16.18 -12.14 -6.96
C LYS A 190 15.08 -11.24 -7.51
N CYS A 191 14.15 -10.85 -6.63
CA CYS A 191 13.08 -9.90 -6.96
C CYS A 191 13.66 -8.67 -7.68
N PRO A 192 13.14 -8.28 -8.85
CA PRO A 192 13.65 -7.13 -9.60
C PRO A 192 13.13 -5.78 -9.07
N HIS A 193 12.18 -5.81 -8.12
CA HIS A 193 11.57 -4.62 -7.55
C HIS A 193 12.26 -4.19 -6.26
N PRO A 194 12.32 -2.87 -5.95
CA PRO A 194 12.73 -2.38 -4.65
C PRO A 194 11.95 -3.04 -3.51
N LEU A 195 12.65 -3.50 -2.46
CA LEU A 195 12.05 -4.14 -1.29
C LEU A 195 12.11 -3.19 -0.08
N VAL A 196 11.00 -3.03 0.61
CA VAL A 196 10.87 -2.20 1.81
C VAL A 196 10.41 -3.04 2.99
N ALA A 197 11.15 -2.96 4.09
CA ALA A 197 10.79 -3.56 5.36
C ALA A 197 9.92 -2.60 6.16
N LEU A 198 8.65 -2.96 6.41
CA LEU A 198 7.76 -2.18 7.24
C LEU A 198 8.04 -2.43 8.74
N ALA A 199 7.86 -1.40 9.57
CA ALA A 199 8.00 -1.48 11.01
C ALA A 199 6.84 -0.75 11.70
N GLU A 200 6.16 -1.43 12.63
CA GLU A 200 5.00 -0.91 13.35
C GLU A 200 5.36 -0.42 14.76
N THR A 201 6.44 -0.94 15.34
CA THR A 201 6.90 -0.63 16.70
C THR A 201 8.29 -0.02 16.71
N GLU A 202 8.64 0.69 17.80
CA GLU A 202 9.99 1.24 18.00
C GLU A 202 11.06 0.14 18.01
N GLU A 203 10.76 -1.01 18.59
CA GLU A 203 11.65 -2.16 18.62
C GLU A 203 11.90 -2.70 17.21
N GLU A 204 10.85 -2.91 16.41
CA GLU A 204 11.01 -3.32 15.01
C GLU A 204 11.80 -2.28 14.21
N CYS A 205 11.51 -1.00 14.37
CA CYS A 205 12.22 0.07 13.68
C CYS A 205 13.73 0.07 14.04
N ALA A 206 14.06 -0.14 15.31
CA ALA A 206 15.45 -0.17 15.78
C ALA A 206 16.23 -1.39 15.27
N PHE A 207 15.58 -2.54 15.13
CA PHE A 207 16.24 -3.80 14.80
C PHE A 207 15.92 -4.36 13.40
N VAL A 208 15.11 -3.66 12.61
CA VAL A 208 14.68 -4.14 11.29
C VAL A 208 15.84 -4.61 10.41
N LEU A 209 16.97 -3.91 10.44
CA LEU A 209 18.16 -4.23 9.63
C LEU A 209 18.97 -5.40 10.19
N ASP A 210 18.78 -5.75 11.46
CA ASP A 210 19.41 -6.92 12.07
C ASP A 210 18.56 -8.19 11.88
N MET A 211 17.29 -8.03 11.54
CA MET A 211 16.32 -9.11 11.33
C MET A 211 16.30 -9.66 9.91
N ILE A 212 16.96 -8.98 8.96
CA ILE A 212 17.03 -9.38 7.56
C ILE A 212 18.49 -9.55 7.12
N SER A 213 18.76 -10.53 6.24
CA SER A 213 20.12 -10.92 5.83
C SER A 213 20.73 -10.07 4.70
N PHE A 214 19.98 -9.11 4.18
CA PHE A 214 20.37 -8.26 3.06
C PHE A 214 19.98 -6.79 3.32
N PRO A 215 20.67 -5.79 2.72
CA PRO A 215 20.21 -4.41 2.79
C PRO A 215 18.96 -4.23 1.91
N PRO A 216 17.79 -3.86 2.48
CA PRO A 216 16.62 -3.54 1.68
C PRO A 216 16.84 -2.21 0.94
N TRP A 217 16.00 -1.90 -0.04
CA TRP A 217 16.00 -0.58 -0.67
C TRP A 217 15.57 0.53 0.29
N GLY A 218 14.67 0.22 1.24
CA GLY A 218 14.19 1.17 2.23
C GLY A 218 13.53 0.49 3.43
N ILE A 219 13.20 1.32 4.40
CA ILE A 219 12.38 0.93 5.56
C ILE A 219 11.12 1.80 5.61
N GLY A 220 10.02 1.24 6.13
CA GLY A 220 8.73 1.92 6.24
C GLY A 220 8.22 1.96 7.68
N PRO A 221 8.72 2.85 8.54
CA PRO A 221 8.26 2.98 9.92
C PRO A 221 7.01 3.85 10.03
N HIS A 222 6.25 3.67 11.13
CA HIS A 222 5.18 4.58 11.50
C HIS A 222 5.72 5.98 11.80
N PHE A 223 5.00 7.03 11.38
CA PHE A 223 5.46 8.43 11.41
C PHE A 223 5.84 8.96 12.81
N SER A 224 5.22 8.41 13.87
CA SER A 224 5.52 8.83 15.25
C SER A 224 6.92 8.45 15.72
N MET A 225 7.54 7.46 15.08
CA MET A 225 8.89 6.98 15.42
C MET A 225 10.01 7.81 14.77
N ILE A 226 9.67 8.69 13.82
CA ILE A 226 10.67 9.42 13.05
C ILE A 226 11.25 10.58 13.83
N ASP A 227 12.56 10.49 14.07
CA ASP A 227 13.42 11.49 14.64
C ASP A 227 14.68 11.75 13.79
N PRO A 228 15.51 12.77 14.12
CA PRO A 228 16.74 13.03 13.37
C PRO A 228 17.74 11.87 13.37
N HIS A 229 17.73 10.99 14.38
CA HIS A 229 18.64 9.86 14.46
C HIS A 229 18.29 8.82 13.39
N ILE A 230 17.03 8.43 13.28
CA ILE A 230 16.54 7.47 12.26
C ILE A 230 16.80 8.00 10.85
N VAL A 231 16.52 9.28 10.60
CA VAL A 231 16.77 9.88 9.28
C VAL A 231 18.26 9.82 8.92
N ASN A 232 19.15 10.25 9.83
CA ASN A 232 20.60 10.21 9.60
C ASN A 232 21.12 8.77 9.41
N GLU A 233 20.58 7.81 10.14
CA GLU A 233 20.96 6.40 9.98
C GLU A 233 20.56 5.87 8.60
N CYS A 234 19.33 6.13 8.15
CA CYS A 234 18.87 5.76 6.82
C CYS A 234 19.74 6.40 5.73
N GLU A 235 20.02 7.69 5.84
CA GLU A 235 20.91 8.39 4.89
C GLU A 235 22.32 7.78 4.84
N SER A 236 22.92 7.50 6.02
CA SER A 236 24.26 6.91 6.11
C SER A 236 24.35 5.53 5.45
N ARG A 237 23.26 4.76 5.52
CA ARG A 237 23.12 3.43 4.93
C ARG A 237 22.56 3.46 3.50
N LYS A 238 22.19 4.63 2.97
CA LYS A 238 21.55 4.83 1.65
C LYS A 238 20.24 4.09 1.52
N LEU A 239 19.44 4.08 2.58
CA LEU A 239 18.11 3.52 2.61
C LEU A 239 17.07 4.62 2.36
N GLU A 240 16.07 4.32 1.57
CA GLU A 240 14.89 5.18 1.47
C GLU A 240 13.99 5.00 2.71
N LEU A 241 13.38 6.12 3.12
CA LEU A 241 12.52 6.16 4.30
C LEU A 241 11.09 6.47 3.86
N LEU A 242 10.20 5.45 3.93
CA LEU A 242 8.80 5.55 3.51
C LEU A 242 7.89 5.62 4.75
N VAL A 243 7.38 6.80 5.04
CA VAL A 243 6.72 7.07 6.34
C VAL A 243 5.20 7.05 6.21
N TRP A 244 4.54 6.28 7.07
CA TRP A 244 3.09 6.03 7.09
C TRP A 244 2.49 6.18 8.49
N THR A 245 1.20 6.43 8.71
CA THR A 245 0.28 7.10 7.79
C THR A 245 0.16 8.54 8.23
N VAL A 246 0.58 9.48 7.38
CA VAL A 246 0.77 10.89 7.73
C VAL A 246 -0.41 11.70 7.19
N ASN A 247 -1.29 12.19 8.07
CA ASN A 247 -2.53 12.85 7.68
C ASN A 247 -2.64 14.32 8.12
N GLU A 248 -1.90 14.71 9.18
CA GLU A 248 -2.00 16.04 9.76
C GLU A 248 -0.92 16.98 9.21
N GLU A 249 -1.27 18.23 8.97
CA GLU A 249 -0.38 19.24 8.40
C GLU A 249 0.90 19.45 9.23
N GLU A 250 0.79 19.38 10.55
CA GLU A 250 1.93 19.51 11.46
C GLU A 250 2.95 18.40 11.27
N ASP A 251 2.48 17.13 11.17
CA ASP A 251 3.34 15.97 10.93
C ASP A 251 3.95 15.99 9.53
N ILE A 252 3.19 16.39 8.51
CA ILE A 252 3.71 16.55 7.14
C ILE A 252 4.87 17.55 7.15
N ASN A 253 4.69 18.72 7.79
CA ASN A 253 5.72 19.74 7.87
C ASN A 253 6.95 19.26 8.62
N ARG A 254 6.77 18.63 9.79
CA ARG A 254 7.85 18.07 10.61
C ARG A 254 8.70 17.07 9.83
N LEU A 255 8.06 16.14 9.14
CA LEU A 255 8.75 15.10 8.38
C LEU A 255 9.52 15.68 7.18
N ILE A 256 8.94 16.65 6.47
CA ILE A 256 9.62 17.37 5.39
C ILE A 256 10.86 18.11 5.92
N ASP A 257 10.74 18.77 7.06
CA ASP A 257 11.86 19.50 7.69
C ASP A 257 12.98 18.56 8.18
N LEU A 258 12.65 17.31 8.53
CA LEU A 258 13.60 16.25 8.84
C LEU A 258 14.25 15.63 7.60
N GLY A 259 13.80 15.95 6.39
CA GLY A 259 14.36 15.41 5.15
C GLY A 259 13.68 14.14 4.63
N VAL A 260 12.54 13.71 5.20
CA VAL A 260 11.77 12.58 4.69
C VAL A 260 11.27 12.88 3.27
N ARG A 261 11.50 11.92 2.35
CA ARG A 261 11.14 12.10 0.94
C ARG A 261 9.91 11.30 0.50
N HIS A 262 9.55 10.22 1.17
CA HIS A 262 8.38 9.42 0.83
C HIS A 262 7.34 9.51 1.95
N ILE A 263 6.20 10.12 1.65
CA ILE A 263 5.08 10.33 2.58
C ILE A 263 3.86 9.54 2.11
N ILE A 264 3.40 8.61 2.93
CA ILE A 264 2.21 7.80 2.69
C ILE A 264 1.05 8.39 3.50
N SER A 265 -0.04 8.81 2.80
CA SER A 265 -1.16 9.53 3.41
C SER A 265 -2.52 9.06 2.88
N ASP A 266 -3.54 9.07 3.76
CA ASP A 266 -4.94 8.90 3.39
C ASP A 266 -5.49 10.10 2.59
N PHE A 267 -4.76 11.25 2.64
CA PHE A 267 -5.13 12.52 2.03
C PHE A 267 -3.99 13.06 1.15
N PRO A 268 -3.68 12.42 0.00
CA PRO A 268 -2.58 12.83 -0.87
C PRO A 268 -2.70 14.27 -1.38
N ASP A 269 -3.92 14.77 -1.58
CA ASP A 269 -4.24 16.15 -1.91
C ASP A 269 -3.73 17.15 -0.87
N LYS A 270 -3.94 16.88 0.43
CA LYS A 270 -3.44 17.75 1.51
C LYS A 270 -1.91 17.79 1.54
N VAL A 271 -1.25 16.65 1.29
CA VAL A 271 0.21 16.61 1.21
C VAL A 271 0.71 17.46 0.01
N ALA A 272 0.07 17.31 -1.15
CA ALA A 272 0.41 18.08 -2.36
C ALA A 272 0.22 19.59 -2.16
N GLU A 273 -0.90 20.01 -1.56
CA GLU A 273 -1.18 21.41 -1.22
C GLU A 273 -0.16 21.98 -0.24
N ASN A 274 0.21 21.21 0.79
CA ASN A 274 1.21 21.63 1.78
C ASN A 274 2.57 21.88 1.11
N ILE A 275 3.04 20.95 0.28
CA ILE A 275 4.30 21.08 -0.47
C ILE A 275 4.26 22.31 -1.38
N SER A 276 3.15 22.55 -2.07
CA SER A 276 2.98 23.70 -2.97
C SER A 276 3.02 25.03 -2.22
N ARG A 277 2.37 25.14 -1.06
CA ARG A 277 2.43 26.33 -0.19
C ARG A 277 3.85 26.64 0.28
N ARG A 278 4.60 25.61 0.69
CA ARG A 278 6.02 25.77 1.14
C ARG A 278 6.92 26.23 0.00
N SER A 279 6.70 25.78 -1.23
CA SER A 279 7.49 26.18 -2.41
C SER A 279 7.26 27.65 -2.79
N ASN A 280 6.04 28.16 -2.60
CA ASN A 280 5.67 29.54 -2.90
C ASN A 280 6.09 30.53 -1.81
N SER A 281 6.48 30.05 -0.63
CA SER A 281 6.89 30.86 0.53
C SER A 281 8.41 31.03 0.63
N ARG A 282 9.17 30.36 -0.24
CA ARG A 282 10.63 30.47 -0.40
C ARG A 282 10.97 31.33 -1.60
#